data_e115a608266a185cd8bd8bf8e45daacd
#
_entry.id   e115a608266a185cd8bd8bf8e45daacd
#
_cell.length_a   1.000
_cell.length_b   1.000
_cell.length_c   1.000
_cell.angle_alpha   90.00
_cell.angle_beta   90.00
_cell.angle_gamma   90.00
#
_symmetry.space_group_name_H-M   'P 1'
#
loop_
_entity.id
_entity.type
_entity.pdbx_description
1 polymer ?
#
loop_
_entity_poly.entity_id
_entity_poly.type
_entity_poly.pdbx_seq_one_letter_code
_entity_poly.pdbx_strand_id
1 'polypeptide(L)'
;MGIASEVFGDALPVAERYAAFLGTAGVERGLIGPREVDRLWERHLINCAVVSAAVPPDARVVDIGSGAGLPGIVLAIVRPDLRITLLEPLLRRTTFLTECVEMLDLGNVEVLRARAEEVAGRLSMDVATARAVAPLERLAKWALPLLRPGGELLALKGERAAAELDEAGPVLKQHGVRGTELLQVGRGMVDPPTTLVRVIAGGGEDGGRRRRAPRRAKGSRKRSS
;
A
#
# COMPACT_ATOMS: atom_id res chain seq x y z
N MET A 1 8.74 18.49 24.10
CA MET A 1 7.70 18.14 23.08
C MET A 1 7.67 16.64 22.99
N GLY A 2 6.48 16.01 22.95
CA GLY A 2 6.41 14.55 22.82
C GLY A 2 6.69 14.07 21.39
N ILE A 3 7.04 12.79 21.22
CA ILE A 3 7.31 12.17 19.91
C ILE A 3 6.20 12.44 18.88
N ALA A 4 4.94 12.43 19.30
CA ALA A 4 3.83 12.74 18.41
C ALA A 4 3.93 14.15 17.79
N SER A 5 4.29 15.18 18.57
CA SER A 5 4.50 16.54 18.04
C SER A 5 5.67 16.62 17.06
N GLU A 6 6.72 15.85 17.29
CA GLU A 6 7.86 15.79 16.38
C GLU A 6 7.49 15.12 15.04
N VAL A 7 6.74 14.02 15.11
CA VAL A 7 6.37 13.22 13.91
C VAL A 7 5.28 13.88 13.08
N PHE A 8 4.28 14.50 13.72
CA PHE A 8 3.11 15.06 13.03
C PHE A 8 3.22 16.56 12.78
N GLY A 9 4.06 17.30 13.53
CA GLY A 9 4.20 18.74 13.36
C GLY A 9 2.85 19.47 13.36
N ASP A 10 2.61 20.30 12.34
CA ASP A 10 1.36 21.06 12.16
C ASP A 10 0.13 20.18 11.90
N ALA A 11 0.34 18.91 11.49
CA ALA A 11 -0.74 17.95 11.27
C ALA A 11 -1.19 17.23 12.56
N LEU A 12 -0.56 17.49 13.70
CA LEU A 12 -0.88 16.85 14.98
C LEU A 12 -2.38 16.97 15.35
N PRO A 13 -3.06 18.12 15.23
CA PRO A 13 -4.48 18.22 15.56
C PRO A 13 -5.37 17.30 14.70
N VAL A 14 -5.02 17.06 13.44
CA VAL A 14 -5.72 16.12 12.56
C VAL A 14 -5.48 14.68 13.02
N ALA A 15 -4.24 14.34 13.39
CA ALA A 15 -3.90 13.03 13.92
C ALA A 15 -4.61 12.75 15.26
N GLU A 16 -4.79 13.75 16.12
CA GLU A 16 -5.54 13.64 17.38
C GLU A 16 -7.04 13.35 17.12
N ARG A 17 -7.65 14.02 16.16
CA ARG A 17 -9.03 13.73 15.73
C ARG A 17 -9.16 12.31 15.21
N TYR A 18 -8.19 11.85 14.41
CA TYR A 18 -8.17 10.48 13.92
C TYR A 18 -8.01 9.47 15.07
N ALA A 19 -7.10 9.70 16.02
CA ALA A 19 -6.91 8.85 17.19
C ALA A 19 -8.20 8.74 18.02
N ALA A 20 -8.89 9.86 18.24
CA ALA A 20 -10.15 9.88 18.96
C ALA A 20 -11.25 9.08 18.23
N PHE A 21 -11.35 9.21 16.91
CA PHE A 21 -12.31 8.45 16.09
C PHE A 21 -12.00 6.95 16.08
N LEU A 22 -10.72 6.56 16.01
CA LEU A 22 -10.30 5.17 16.15
C LEU A 22 -10.63 4.59 17.52
N GLY A 23 -10.39 5.37 18.59
CA GLY A 23 -10.63 4.96 19.99
C GLY A 23 -12.10 4.83 20.35
N THR A 24 -13.00 5.41 19.57
CA THR A 24 -14.47 5.35 19.75
C THR A 24 -15.12 4.49 18.67
N ALA A 25 -15.48 5.07 17.54
CA ALA A 25 -16.16 4.39 16.44
C ALA A 25 -15.37 3.19 15.89
N GLY A 26 -14.03 3.25 15.90
CA GLY A 26 -13.17 2.14 15.48
C GLY A 26 -13.30 0.92 16.41
N VAL A 27 -13.37 1.16 17.71
CA VAL A 27 -13.59 0.10 18.72
C VAL A 27 -15.00 -0.47 18.63
N GLU A 28 -16.03 0.40 18.61
CA GLU A 28 -17.43 0.00 18.50
C GLU A 28 -17.69 -0.88 17.27
N ARG A 29 -17.01 -0.58 16.15
CA ARG A 29 -17.14 -1.35 14.90
C ARG A 29 -16.14 -2.51 14.78
N GLY A 30 -15.35 -2.78 15.82
CA GLY A 30 -14.41 -3.90 15.87
C GLY A 30 -13.25 -3.79 14.87
N LEU A 31 -12.82 -2.57 14.55
CA LEU A 31 -11.66 -2.28 13.69
C LEU A 31 -10.36 -2.20 14.50
N ILE A 32 -10.46 -1.75 15.73
CA ILE A 32 -9.40 -1.72 16.74
C ILE A 32 -9.90 -2.44 18.00
N GLY A 33 -9.04 -3.26 18.60
CA GLY A 33 -9.35 -3.90 19.86
C GLY A 33 -9.43 -2.87 21.01
N PRO A 34 -10.34 -3.03 21.99
CA PRO A 34 -10.46 -2.09 23.12
C PRO A 34 -9.14 -1.90 23.89
N ARG A 35 -8.33 -2.97 23.98
CA ARG A 35 -7.02 -2.97 24.66
C ARG A 35 -5.92 -2.24 23.89
N GLU A 36 -6.16 -1.93 22.62
CA GLU A 36 -5.21 -1.20 21.78
C GLU A 36 -5.38 0.33 21.90
N VAL A 37 -6.47 0.81 22.53
CA VAL A 37 -6.77 2.24 22.64
C VAL A 37 -5.66 3.01 23.38
N ASP A 38 -5.20 2.49 24.52
CA ASP A 38 -4.13 3.12 25.31
C ASP A 38 -2.77 3.14 24.57
N ARG A 39 -2.64 2.33 23.52
CA ARG A 39 -1.41 2.16 22.76
C ARG A 39 -1.53 2.65 21.31
N LEU A 40 -2.65 3.34 20.97
CA LEU A 40 -2.91 3.82 19.60
C LEU A 40 -1.76 4.65 19.04
N TRP A 41 -1.24 5.58 19.83
CA TRP A 41 -0.17 6.46 19.41
C TRP A 41 1.12 5.68 19.14
N GLU A 42 1.60 4.92 20.08
CA GLU A 42 2.88 4.22 19.97
C GLU A 42 2.83 3.09 18.95
N ARG A 43 1.82 2.19 19.04
CA ARG A 43 1.78 0.97 18.23
C ARG A 43 1.20 1.18 16.84
N HIS A 44 0.39 2.24 16.65
CA HIS A 44 -0.34 2.41 15.40
C HIS A 44 0.02 3.69 14.68
N LEU A 45 -0.25 4.87 15.26
CA LEU A 45 -0.11 6.12 14.53
C LEU A 45 1.35 6.45 14.22
N ILE A 46 2.22 6.48 15.22
CA ILE A 46 3.63 6.81 15.04
C ILE A 46 4.34 5.76 14.16
N ASN A 47 4.06 4.46 14.41
CA ASN A 47 4.58 3.39 13.56
C ASN A 47 4.16 3.49 12.08
N CYS A 48 2.95 4.01 11.80
CA CYS A 48 2.51 4.26 10.44
C CYS A 48 3.11 5.54 9.86
N ALA A 49 3.24 6.59 10.67
CA ALA A 49 3.75 7.88 10.24
C ALA A 49 5.23 7.79 9.80
N VAL A 50 6.07 7.03 10.50
CA VAL A 50 7.48 6.89 10.15
C VAL A 50 7.71 6.18 8.80
N VAL A 51 6.70 5.48 8.27
CA VAL A 51 6.74 4.89 6.92
C VAL A 51 6.84 5.96 5.84
N SER A 52 6.35 7.19 6.12
CA SER A 52 6.41 8.32 5.20
C SER A 52 7.81 8.64 4.70
N ALA A 53 8.85 8.35 5.50
CA ALA A 53 10.25 8.53 5.11
C ALA A 53 10.70 7.64 3.94
N ALA A 54 10.00 6.52 3.70
CA ALA A 54 10.28 5.61 2.60
C ALA A 54 9.41 5.87 1.36
N VAL A 55 8.45 6.81 1.42
CA VAL A 55 7.55 7.12 0.31
C VAL A 55 8.07 8.30 -0.49
N PRO A 56 8.28 8.17 -1.81
CA PRO A 56 8.70 9.28 -2.67
C PRO A 56 7.73 10.47 -2.63
N PRO A 57 8.20 11.71 -2.92
CA PRO A 57 7.32 12.87 -3.01
C PRO A 57 6.30 12.71 -4.15
N ASP A 58 5.12 13.32 -3.99
CA ASP A 58 4.01 13.36 -4.95
C ASP A 58 3.53 11.97 -5.43
N ALA A 59 3.85 10.91 -4.69
CA ALA A 59 3.56 9.54 -5.08
C ALA A 59 2.05 9.21 -5.03
N ARG A 60 1.61 8.38 -5.97
CA ARG A 60 0.31 7.70 -5.92
C ARG A 60 0.48 6.42 -5.08
N VAL A 61 -0.20 6.37 -3.98
CA VAL A 61 -0.11 5.28 -3.00
C VAL A 61 -1.41 4.49 -2.94
N VAL A 62 -1.35 3.17 -2.99
CA VAL A 62 -2.47 2.31 -2.64
C VAL A 62 -2.20 1.62 -1.31
N ASP A 63 -3.11 1.76 -0.37
CA ASP A 63 -3.10 1.02 0.89
C ASP A 63 -4.00 -0.21 0.77
N ILE A 64 -3.39 -1.40 0.73
CA ILE A 64 -4.10 -2.66 0.46
C ILE A 64 -4.66 -3.25 1.75
N GLY A 65 -5.97 -3.44 1.78
CA GLY A 65 -6.66 -3.92 2.98
C GLY A 65 -6.62 -2.89 4.10
N SER A 66 -6.96 -1.65 3.79
CA SER A 66 -6.80 -0.48 4.67
C SER A 66 -7.44 -0.63 6.06
N GLY A 67 -8.49 -1.45 6.19
CA GLY A 67 -9.11 -1.77 7.47
C GLY A 67 -9.61 -0.56 8.24
N ALA A 68 -8.89 -0.20 9.29
CA ALA A 68 -9.11 1.02 10.07
C ALA A 68 -8.47 2.28 9.46
N GLY A 69 -7.76 2.16 8.32
CA GLY A 69 -7.03 3.26 7.67
C GLY A 69 -5.53 3.31 8.00
N LEU A 70 -4.97 2.18 8.42
CA LEU A 70 -3.57 2.07 8.85
C LEU A 70 -2.75 1.23 7.86
N PRO A 71 -1.75 1.79 7.15
CA PRO A 71 -1.16 3.12 7.38
C PRO A 71 -1.76 4.25 6.54
N GLY A 72 -2.67 4.01 5.60
CA GLY A 72 -3.06 4.96 4.56
C GLY A 72 -3.56 6.32 5.07
N ILE A 73 -4.48 6.36 6.06
CA ILE A 73 -4.97 7.63 6.65
C ILE A 73 -3.81 8.39 7.34
N VAL A 74 -2.95 7.68 8.06
CA VAL A 74 -1.81 8.33 8.73
C VAL A 74 -0.85 8.95 7.71
N LEU A 75 -0.56 8.23 6.62
CA LEU A 75 0.26 8.76 5.52
C LEU A 75 -0.37 9.99 4.88
N ALA A 76 -1.71 9.99 4.68
CA ALA A 76 -2.42 11.15 4.15
C ALA A 76 -2.30 12.39 5.04
N ILE A 77 -2.34 12.19 6.37
CA ILE A 77 -2.22 13.26 7.36
C ILE A 77 -0.82 13.88 7.35
N VAL A 78 0.25 13.05 7.37
CA VAL A 78 1.63 13.56 7.46
C VAL A 78 2.23 13.98 6.12
N ARG A 79 1.62 13.55 5.00
CA ARG A 79 2.11 13.77 3.63
C ARG A 79 0.97 14.23 2.72
N PRO A 80 0.56 15.49 2.79
CA PRO A 80 -0.52 16.04 1.96
C PRO A 80 -0.17 16.10 0.46
N ASP A 81 1.10 15.93 0.10
CA ASP A 81 1.56 15.80 -1.29
C ASP A 81 1.20 14.45 -1.92
N LEU A 82 0.95 13.41 -1.13
CA LEU A 82 0.61 12.08 -1.65
C LEU A 82 -0.84 12.02 -2.14
N ARG A 83 -1.11 11.14 -3.09
CA ARG A 83 -2.46 10.75 -3.52
C ARG A 83 -2.71 9.33 -3.07
N ILE A 84 -3.60 9.14 -2.10
CA ILE A 84 -3.80 7.86 -1.43
C ILE A 84 -5.12 7.23 -1.83
N THR A 85 -5.07 5.98 -2.30
CA THR A 85 -6.23 5.13 -2.50
C THR A 85 -6.29 4.09 -1.38
N LEU A 86 -7.34 4.16 -0.55
CA LEU A 86 -7.63 3.16 0.48
C LEU A 86 -8.42 2.01 -0.15
N LEU A 87 -7.78 0.88 -0.36
CA LEU A 87 -8.38 -0.30 -1.01
C LEU A 87 -8.85 -1.31 0.03
N GLU A 88 -10.16 -1.47 0.18
CA GLU A 88 -10.78 -2.35 1.18
C GLU A 88 -12.04 -3.02 0.62
N PRO A 89 -12.18 -4.36 0.64
CA PRO A 89 -13.34 -5.03 0.07
C PRO A 89 -14.60 -4.99 0.93
N LEU A 90 -14.47 -4.83 2.26
CA LEU A 90 -15.61 -4.96 3.17
C LEU A 90 -16.37 -3.65 3.32
N LEU A 91 -17.68 -3.64 2.97
CA LEU A 91 -18.54 -2.47 3.05
C LEU A 91 -18.47 -1.77 4.41
N ARG A 92 -18.54 -2.52 5.53
CA ARG A 92 -18.46 -1.95 6.86
C ARG A 92 -17.19 -1.13 7.10
N ARG A 93 -16.06 -1.59 6.55
CA ARG A 93 -14.77 -0.93 6.68
C ARG A 93 -14.66 0.27 5.75
N THR A 94 -15.13 0.15 4.51
CA THR A 94 -15.14 1.29 3.58
C THR A 94 -16.07 2.41 4.07
N THR A 95 -17.22 2.09 4.67
CA THR A 95 -18.08 3.10 5.30
C THR A 95 -17.32 3.86 6.40
N PHE A 96 -16.63 3.15 7.30
CA PHE A 96 -15.80 3.78 8.32
C PHE A 96 -14.71 4.67 7.72
N LEU A 97 -14.01 4.19 6.68
CA LEU A 97 -12.96 4.95 6.00
C LEU A 97 -13.52 6.22 5.36
N THR A 98 -14.68 6.15 4.71
CA THR A 98 -15.34 7.32 4.09
C THR A 98 -15.69 8.36 5.15
N GLU A 99 -16.35 7.95 6.24
CA GLU A 99 -16.66 8.84 7.36
C GLU A 99 -15.40 9.48 7.96
N CYS A 100 -14.31 8.69 8.06
CA CYS A 100 -13.04 9.18 8.57
C CYS A 100 -12.42 10.24 7.64
N VAL A 101 -12.39 9.99 6.33
CA VAL A 101 -11.86 10.92 5.31
C VAL A 101 -12.64 12.22 5.32
N GLU A 102 -13.98 12.16 5.36
CA GLU A 102 -14.86 13.33 5.42
C GLU A 102 -14.65 14.12 6.72
N MET A 103 -14.65 13.45 7.88
CA MET A 103 -14.47 14.07 9.19
C MET A 103 -13.12 14.77 9.33
N LEU A 104 -12.07 14.23 8.72
CA LEU A 104 -10.70 14.78 8.76
C LEU A 104 -10.42 15.81 7.65
N ASP A 105 -11.32 15.96 6.67
CA ASP A 105 -11.16 16.81 5.48
C ASP A 105 -9.91 16.45 4.66
N LEU A 106 -9.72 15.15 4.40
CA LEU A 106 -8.55 14.65 3.66
C LEU A 106 -8.82 14.66 2.14
N GLY A 107 -8.59 15.79 1.49
CA GLY A 107 -8.80 15.97 0.05
C GLY A 107 -7.84 15.17 -0.85
N ASN A 108 -6.82 14.53 -0.28
CA ASN A 108 -5.83 13.71 -0.96
C ASN A 108 -6.09 12.20 -0.86
N VAL A 109 -7.28 11.78 -0.38
CA VAL A 109 -7.64 10.37 -0.15
C VAL A 109 -8.88 9.97 -0.94
N GLU A 110 -8.80 8.82 -1.61
CA GLU A 110 -9.93 8.13 -2.23
C GLU A 110 -10.17 6.78 -1.54
N VAL A 111 -11.42 6.45 -1.25
CA VAL A 111 -11.82 5.14 -0.73
C VAL A 111 -12.36 4.28 -1.85
N LEU A 112 -11.68 3.17 -2.15
CA LEU A 112 -12.07 2.24 -3.21
C LEU A 112 -12.51 0.90 -2.61
N ARG A 113 -13.80 0.59 -2.75
CA ARG A 113 -14.33 -0.71 -2.33
C ARG A 113 -14.11 -1.76 -3.41
N ALA A 114 -13.04 -2.52 -3.30
CA ALA A 114 -12.71 -3.64 -4.19
C ALA A 114 -11.70 -4.59 -3.54
N ARG A 115 -11.57 -5.79 -4.09
CA ARG A 115 -10.42 -6.66 -3.84
C ARG A 115 -9.26 -6.23 -4.74
N ALA A 116 -8.02 -6.46 -4.31
CA ALA A 116 -6.84 -6.10 -5.10
C ALA A 116 -6.83 -6.78 -6.48
N GLU A 117 -7.27 -8.02 -6.54
CA GLU A 117 -7.34 -8.80 -7.79
C GLU A 117 -8.36 -8.21 -8.79
N GLU A 118 -9.42 -7.57 -8.32
CA GLU A 118 -10.46 -6.98 -9.16
C GLU A 118 -10.01 -5.69 -9.87
N VAL A 119 -9.00 -5.04 -9.32
CA VAL A 119 -8.43 -3.78 -9.84
C VAL A 119 -7.02 -3.95 -10.43
N ALA A 120 -6.52 -5.18 -10.48
CA ALA A 120 -5.26 -5.51 -11.12
C ALA A 120 -5.25 -5.06 -12.59
N GLY A 121 -4.18 -4.36 -13.01
CA GLY A 121 -4.04 -3.79 -14.35
C GLY A 121 -4.92 -2.57 -14.64
N ARG A 122 -5.76 -2.15 -13.69
CA ARG A 122 -6.56 -0.91 -13.77
C ARG A 122 -5.92 0.24 -12.98
N LEU A 123 -5.20 -0.09 -11.93
CA LEU A 123 -4.37 0.85 -11.17
C LEU A 123 -2.93 0.79 -11.67
N SER A 124 -2.22 1.92 -11.53
CA SER A 124 -0.80 2.05 -11.86
C SER A 124 -0.16 2.96 -10.83
N MET A 125 0.17 2.38 -9.68
CA MET A 125 0.61 3.10 -8.48
C MET A 125 2.12 3.17 -8.38
N ASP A 126 2.62 4.21 -7.73
CA ASP A 126 4.04 4.40 -7.46
C ASP A 126 4.44 3.55 -6.25
N VAL A 127 3.57 3.48 -5.24
CA VAL A 127 3.76 2.70 -4.02
C VAL A 127 2.49 1.92 -3.68
N ALA A 128 2.66 0.68 -3.26
CA ALA A 128 1.66 -0.08 -2.53
C ALA A 128 2.12 -0.23 -1.08
N THR A 129 1.22 -0.03 -0.14
CA THR A 129 1.50 -0.29 1.28
C THR A 129 0.48 -1.25 1.86
N ALA A 130 0.85 -1.95 2.90
CA ALA A 130 -0.05 -2.84 3.64
C ALA A 130 0.49 -3.11 5.05
N ARG A 131 -0.44 -3.27 6.00
CA ARG A 131 -0.14 -3.63 7.37
C ARG A 131 -1.06 -4.75 7.85
N ALA A 132 -0.49 -5.84 8.37
CA ALA A 132 -1.21 -6.96 9.00
C ALA A 132 -2.32 -7.60 8.14
N VAL A 133 -2.17 -7.59 6.80
CA VAL A 133 -3.19 -8.08 5.86
C VAL A 133 -2.98 -9.57 5.54
N ALA A 134 -1.75 -9.97 5.18
CA ALA A 134 -1.43 -11.32 4.76
C ALA A 134 0.09 -11.59 4.86
N PRO A 135 0.55 -12.84 4.80
CA PRO A 135 1.94 -13.18 4.54
C PRO A 135 2.46 -12.52 3.26
N LEU A 136 3.76 -12.21 3.20
CA LEU A 136 4.36 -11.46 2.10
C LEU A 136 4.14 -12.11 0.74
N GLU A 137 4.22 -13.44 0.64
CA GLU A 137 3.95 -14.17 -0.59
C GLU A 137 2.58 -13.85 -1.19
N ARG A 138 1.55 -13.83 -0.36
CA ARG A 138 0.17 -13.52 -0.79
C ARG A 138 0.02 -12.02 -1.09
N LEU A 139 0.60 -11.18 -0.25
CA LEU A 139 0.57 -9.74 -0.43
C LEU A 139 1.25 -9.32 -1.74
N ALA A 140 2.38 -9.93 -2.09
CA ALA A 140 3.06 -9.68 -3.36
C ALA A 140 2.19 -9.98 -4.58
N LYS A 141 1.43 -11.09 -4.57
CA LYS A 141 0.46 -11.42 -5.63
C LYS A 141 -0.62 -10.37 -5.82
N TRP A 142 -1.01 -9.68 -4.73
CA TRP A 142 -1.98 -8.61 -4.77
C TRP A 142 -1.39 -7.26 -5.16
N ALA A 143 -0.22 -6.93 -4.60
CA ALA A 143 0.39 -5.61 -4.74
C ALA A 143 1.07 -5.39 -6.09
N LEU A 144 1.86 -6.37 -6.56
CA LEU A 144 2.69 -6.19 -7.76
C LEU A 144 1.88 -5.85 -9.02
N PRO A 145 0.68 -6.43 -9.27
CA PRO A 145 -0.15 -6.06 -10.41
C PRO A 145 -0.77 -4.66 -10.33
N LEU A 146 -0.72 -3.99 -9.16
CA LEU A 146 -1.21 -2.62 -8.96
C LEU A 146 -0.12 -1.57 -9.17
N LEU A 147 1.14 -1.99 -9.21
CA LEU A 147 2.30 -1.11 -9.32
C LEU A 147 2.69 -0.87 -10.77
N ARG A 148 3.15 0.36 -11.06
CA ARG A 148 3.85 0.63 -12.31
C ARG A 148 5.21 -0.07 -12.35
N PRO A 149 5.83 -0.24 -13.52
CA PRO A 149 7.22 -0.66 -13.60
C PRO A 149 8.13 0.22 -12.73
N GLY A 150 8.92 -0.41 -11.84
CA GLY A 150 9.76 0.29 -10.87
C GLY A 150 9.01 0.89 -9.67
N GLY A 151 7.70 0.67 -9.55
CA GLY A 151 6.94 0.98 -8.34
C GLY A 151 7.31 0.04 -7.19
N GLU A 152 6.92 0.38 -5.97
CA GLU A 152 7.41 -0.29 -4.77
C GLU A 152 6.28 -0.79 -3.88
N LEU A 153 6.40 -2.01 -3.37
CA LEU A 153 5.63 -2.47 -2.23
C LEU A 153 6.41 -2.17 -0.95
N LEU A 154 5.80 -1.45 -0.03
CA LEU A 154 6.29 -1.18 1.32
C LEU A 154 5.38 -1.90 2.33
N ALA A 155 5.73 -3.13 2.67
CA ALA A 155 4.94 -3.94 3.60
C ALA A 155 5.46 -3.79 5.03
N LEU A 156 4.59 -3.30 5.93
CA LEU A 156 4.89 -3.26 7.36
C LEU A 156 4.86 -4.68 7.92
N LYS A 157 5.97 -5.11 8.47
CA LYS A 157 6.17 -6.47 9.00
C LYS A 157 6.78 -6.44 10.39
N GLY A 158 6.54 -7.51 11.15
CA GLY A 158 7.14 -7.73 12.46
C GLY A 158 8.43 -8.55 12.38
N GLU A 159 8.75 -9.26 13.46
CA GLU A 159 9.97 -10.06 13.64
C GLU A 159 10.21 -11.11 12.53
N ARG A 160 9.16 -11.62 11.90
CA ARG A 160 9.26 -12.60 10.82
C ARG A 160 9.55 -12.01 9.45
N ALA A 161 9.83 -10.71 9.33
CA ALA A 161 10.01 -10.03 8.04
C ALA A 161 11.05 -10.72 7.14
N ALA A 162 12.21 -11.11 7.69
CA ALA A 162 13.25 -11.81 6.95
C ALA A 162 12.78 -13.18 6.45
N ALA A 163 12.18 -13.98 7.34
CA ALA A 163 11.67 -15.30 6.99
C ALA A 163 10.55 -15.21 5.93
N GLU A 164 9.61 -14.27 6.07
CA GLU A 164 8.57 -14.05 5.07
C GLU A 164 9.14 -13.61 3.70
N LEU A 165 10.25 -12.86 3.70
CA LEU A 165 10.93 -12.44 2.47
C LEU A 165 11.55 -13.65 1.75
N ASP A 166 12.19 -14.54 2.48
CA ASP A 166 12.76 -15.78 1.94
C ASP A 166 11.65 -16.70 1.40
N GLU A 167 10.58 -16.90 2.16
CA GLU A 167 9.40 -17.70 1.77
C GLU A 167 8.74 -17.16 0.49
N ALA A 168 8.71 -15.82 0.31
CA ALA A 168 8.12 -15.17 -0.85
C ALA A 168 9.01 -15.24 -2.12
N GLY A 169 10.29 -15.61 -2.00
CA GLY A 169 11.27 -15.58 -3.07
C GLY A 169 10.78 -16.16 -4.41
N PRO A 170 10.18 -17.37 -4.46
CA PRO A 170 9.64 -17.96 -5.70
C PRO A 170 8.60 -17.08 -6.38
N VAL A 171 7.67 -16.49 -5.60
CA VAL A 171 6.61 -15.62 -6.13
C VAL A 171 7.19 -14.31 -6.63
N LEU A 172 8.11 -13.70 -5.87
CA LEU A 172 8.77 -12.45 -6.27
C LEU A 172 9.52 -12.63 -7.59
N LYS A 173 10.23 -13.75 -7.75
CA LYS A 173 10.90 -14.11 -9.00
C LYS A 173 9.91 -14.30 -10.16
N GLN A 174 8.80 -14.99 -9.92
CA GLN A 174 7.76 -15.20 -10.95
C GLN A 174 7.16 -13.89 -11.45
N HIS A 175 7.03 -12.87 -10.56
CA HIS A 175 6.54 -11.53 -10.89
C HIS A 175 7.64 -10.59 -11.42
N GLY A 176 8.85 -11.09 -11.68
CA GLY A 176 9.95 -10.31 -12.26
C GLY A 176 10.42 -9.17 -11.37
N VAL A 177 10.36 -9.34 -10.04
CA VAL A 177 10.85 -8.37 -9.06
C VAL A 177 12.32 -8.05 -9.30
N ARG A 178 12.70 -6.76 -9.26
CA ARG A 178 14.06 -6.28 -9.52
C ARG A 178 14.94 -6.24 -8.28
N GLY A 179 14.34 -6.08 -7.11
CA GLY A 179 15.08 -5.99 -5.86
C GLY A 179 14.16 -6.08 -4.66
N THR A 180 14.75 -6.48 -3.56
CA THR A 180 14.10 -6.55 -2.24
C THR A 180 15.04 -6.03 -1.18
N GLU A 181 14.50 -5.41 -0.15
CA GLU A 181 15.27 -4.82 0.94
C GLU A 181 14.48 -4.89 2.25
N LEU A 182 15.19 -5.07 3.37
CA LEU A 182 14.63 -4.87 4.70
C LEU A 182 15.07 -3.50 5.21
N LEU A 183 14.10 -2.62 5.42
CA LEU A 183 14.31 -1.28 5.92
C LEU A 183 13.88 -1.19 7.39
N GLN A 184 14.64 -0.38 8.15
CA GLN A 184 14.28 0.01 9.51
C GLN A 184 14.02 1.52 9.52
N VAL A 185 12.77 1.93 9.71
CA VAL A 185 12.37 3.35 9.74
C VAL A 185 11.95 3.78 11.14
N GLY A 186 12.05 5.06 11.43
CA GLY A 186 11.65 5.64 12.72
C GLY A 186 12.60 5.37 13.88
N ARG A 187 13.90 5.14 13.60
CA ARG A 187 14.91 5.01 14.68
C ARG A 187 14.93 6.26 15.54
N GLY A 188 14.88 6.07 16.86
CA GLY A 188 14.78 7.16 17.83
C GLY A 188 13.37 7.72 18.06
N MET A 189 12.40 7.38 17.20
CA MET A 189 10.99 7.77 17.32
C MET A 189 10.11 6.61 17.79
N VAL A 190 10.42 5.38 17.37
CA VAL A 190 9.73 4.16 17.78
C VAL A 190 10.75 3.10 18.22
N ASP A 191 10.37 2.33 19.23
CA ASP A 191 11.20 1.24 19.77
C ASP A 191 10.36 -0.04 19.92
N PRO A 192 10.72 -1.12 19.20
CA PRO A 192 11.75 -1.20 18.16
C PRO A 192 11.36 -0.40 16.91
N PRO A 193 12.33 0.01 16.05
CA PRO A 193 12.06 0.65 14.78
C PRO A 193 11.14 -0.15 13.90
N THR A 194 10.30 0.52 13.10
CA THR A 194 9.36 -0.14 12.19
C THR A 194 10.10 -0.85 11.07
N THR A 195 9.85 -2.15 10.92
CA THR A 195 10.41 -2.95 9.83
C THR A 195 9.51 -2.90 8.61
N LEU A 196 10.09 -2.51 7.48
CA LEU A 196 9.46 -2.58 6.15
C LEU A 196 10.15 -3.63 5.29
N VAL A 197 9.38 -4.46 4.62
CA VAL A 197 9.86 -5.19 3.45
C VAL A 197 9.57 -4.35 2.24
N ARG A 198 10.63 -3.88 1.57
CA ARG A 198 10.56 -3.18 0.29
C ARG A 198 10.73 -4.18 -0.85
N VAL A 199 9.82 -4.14 -1.82
CA VAL A 199 9.89 -4.95 -3.02
C VAL A 199 9.73 -4.05 -4.24
N ILE A 200 10.71 -4.04 -5.15
CA ILE A 200 10.72 -3.20 -6.35
C ILE A 200 10.13 -4.00 -7.52
N ALA A 201 9.01 -3.55 -8.04
CA ALA A 201 8.35 -4.17 -9.18
C ALA A 201 9.23 -4.12 -10.43
N GLY A 202 9.30 -5.24 -11.16
CA GLY A 202 9.98 -5.29 -12.44
C GLY A 202 9.25 -4.45 -13.50
N GLY A 203 9.95 -4.10 -14.58
CA GLY A 203 9.27 -3.75 -15.81
C GLY A 203 8.69 -5.03 -16.37
N GLY A 204 7.40 -5.10 -16.65
CA GLY A 204 6.88 -6.16 -17.47
C GLY A 204 7.71 -6.20 -18.75
N GLU A 205 8.41 -7.29 -18.99
CA GLU A 205 8.77 -7.62 -20.36
C GLU A 205 7.43 -7.64 -21.09
N ASP A 206 7.33 -6.74 -22.06
CA ASP A 206 6.22 -6.69 -23.01
C ASP A 206 6.02 -8.14 -23.48
N GLY A 207 4.96 -8.78 -22.92
CA GLY A 207 4.65 -10.16 -23.25
C GLY A 207 4.46 -10.19 -24.74
N GLY A 208 5.49 -10.61 -25.46
CA GLY A 208 5.66 -10.50 -26.90
C GLY A 208 4.39 -10.88 -27.65
N ARG A 209 3.50 -9.94 -27.86
CA ARG A 209 2.63 -9.95 -29.02
C ARG A 209 3.55 -9.86 -30.23
N ARG A 210 4.19 -10.98 -30.57
CA ARG A 210 4.69 -11.20 -31.91
C ARG A 210 3.53 -10.88 -32.85
N ARG A 211 3.53 -9.66 -33.37
CA ARG A 211 2.71 -9.30 -34.54
C ARG A 211 3.11 -10.31 -35.61
N ARG A 212 2.26 -11.34 -35.79
CA ARG A 212 2.35 -12.21 -36.98
C ARG A 212 2.24 -11.26 -38.17
N ALA A 213 3.37 -11.10 -38.86
CA ALA A 213 3.39 -10.42 -40.13
C ALA A 213 2.34 -11.06 -41.05
N PRO A 214 1.55 -10.28 -41.81
CA PRO A 214 0.56 -10.84 -42.70
C PRO A 214 1.29 -11.71 -43.76
N ARG A 215 0.87 -12.99 -43.86
CA ARG A 215 1.34 -13.89 -44.90
C ARG A 215 1.00 -13.24 -46.26
N ARG A 216 2.06 -12.86 -47.02
CA ARG A 216 1.94 -12.48 -48.42
C ARG A 216 1.25 -13.62 -49.16
N ALA A 217 0.07 -13.36 -49.75
CA ALA A 217 -0.63 -14.24 -50.66
C ALA A 217 0.27 -14.44 -51.92
N LYS A 218 0.65 -15.69 -52.19
CA LYS A 218 1.29 -16.06 -53.46
C LYS A 218 0.23 -15.90 -54.57
N GLY A 219 0.44 -14.90 -55.41
CA GLY A 219 -0.34 -14.73 -56.64
C GLY A 219 -0.21 -15.92 -57.55
N SER A 220 -1.32 -16.54 -57.90
CA SER A 220 -1.40 -17.55 -58.96
C SER A 220 -1.28 -16.87 -60.30
N ARG A 221 -0.18 -17.08 -61.00
CA ARG A 221 -0.08 -16.78 -62.45
C ARG A 221 -0.97 -17.77 -63.21
N LYS A 222 -2.08 -17.33 -63.75
CA LYS A 222 -2.78 -18.03 -64.84
C LYS A 222 -1.98 -17.81 -66.13
N ARG A 223 -1.54 -18.92 -66.75
CA ARG A 223 -1.10 -18.93 -68.14
C ARG A 223 -2.35 -19.03 -69.03
N SER A 224 -2.44 -18.11 -69.99
CA SER A 224 -3.38 -18.19 -71.11
C SER A 224 -2.64 -18.81 -72.30
N SER A 225 -3.24 -19.80 -72.87
CA SER A 225 -3.03 -20.20 -74.27
C SER A 225 -4.09 -19.60 -75.12
#